data_19a3a94814f236f70e7eee51164909e6
#
_entry.id   19a3a94814f236f70e7eee51164909e6
#
_cell.length_a   1.000
_cell.length_b   1.000
_cell.length_c   1.000
_cell.angle_alpha   90.00
_cell.angle_beta   90.00
_cell.angle_gamma   90.00
#
_symmetry.space_group_name_H-M   'P 1'
#
loop_
_entity.id
_entity.type
_entity.pdbx_description
1 polymer ?
#
loop_
_entity_poly.entity_id
_entity_poly.type
_entity_poly.pdbx_seq_one_letter_code
_entity_poly.pdbx_strand_id
1 'polypeptide(L)'
;MQTTARLSVAEVFALLISVASMRAAGNLPFAGLADAGLAKIEKALPSDKVRDLRRFLDCLYVGKLAPQVDISDMGAMAPDLLPAFEMAFLQRLHLRFEYRDVKGVVTNRDVEPQAMLILPPLWYLVAWDPARNDFRHFRMDRISAPAYVEGETFHRRHVPFEDGVSSIRKLPR
;
A
#
# COMPACT_ATOMS: atom_id res chain seq x y z
N MET A 1 -3.57 18.64 -27.09
CA MET A 1 -2.27 17.94 -27.12
C MET A 1 -2.46 16.58 -26.46
N GLN A 2 -2.28 15.48 -27.19
CA GLN A 2 -2.28 14.13 -26.60
C GLN A 2 -0.82 13.72 -26.39
N THR A 3 -0.48 13.33 -25.16
CA THR A 3 0.84 12.80 -24.81
C THR A 3 0.79 11.29 -24.69
N THR A 4 1.75 10.58 -25.27
CA THR A 4 1.92 9.14 -25.10
C THR A 4 3.04 8.91 -24.09
N ALA A 5 2.71 8.31 -22.94
CA ALA A 5 3.68 7.90 -21.95
C ALA A 5 3.60 6.37 -21.76
N ARG A 6 4.78 5.74 -21.57
CA ARG A 6 4.85 4.33 -21.15
C ARG A 6 5.09 4.29 -19.65
N LEU A 7 4.17 3.67 -18.91
CA LEU A 7 4.27 3.51 -17.45
C LEU A 7 4.57 2.04 -17.12
N SER A 8 5.47 1.83 -16.17
CA SER A 8 5.65 0.54 -15.54
C SER A 8 4.45 0.21 -14.63
N VAL A 9 4.28 -1.05 -14.26
CA VAL A 9 3.19 -1.48 -13.38
C VAL A 9 3.31 -0.81 -12.00
N ALA A 10 4.54 -0.68 -11.48
CA ALA A 10 4.80 -0.01 -10.21
C ALA A 10 4.43 1.49 -10.26
N GLU A 11 4.69 2.18 -11.37
CA GLU A 11 4.27 3.59 -11.55
C GLU A 11 2.74 3.71 -11.61
N VAL A 12 2.06 2.79 -12.27
CA VAL A 12 0.58 2.74 -12.29
C VAL A 12 0.03 2.55 -10.88
N PHE A 13 0.62 1.64 -10.11
CA PHE A 13 0.19 1.41 -8.73
C PHE A 13 0.45 2.63 -7.84
N ALA A 14 1.61 3.27 -7.97
CA ALA A 14 1.92 4.49 -7.23
C ALA A 14 0.91 5.62 -7.51
N LEU A 15 0.54 5.82 -8.78
CA LEU A 15 -0.47 6.81 -9.16
C LEU A 15 -1.84 6.48 -8.58
N LEU A 16 -2.27 5.22 -8.67
CA LEU A 16 -3.55 4.77 -8.13
C LEU A 16 -3.63 4.96 -6.61
N ILE A 17 -2.58 4.55 -5.88
CA ILE A 17 -2.52 4.69 -4.44
C ILE A 17 -2.52 6.17 -4.04
N SER A 18 -1.81 7.02 -4.79
CA SER A 18 -1.76 8.47 -4.52
C SER A 18 -3.12 9.12 -4.71
N VAL A 19 -3.82 8.82 -5.81
CA VAL A 19 -5.20 9.30 -6.05
C VAL A 19 -6.15 8.82 -4.96
N ALA A 20 -6.03 7.56 -4.57
CA ALA A 20 -6.83 6.98 -3.51
C ALA A 20 -6.59 7.64 -2.14
N SER A 21 -5.32 7.93 -1.81
CA SER A 21 -4.95 8.61 -0.57
C SER A 21 -5.53 10.03 -0.53
N MET A 22 -5.40 10.79 -1.61
CA MET A 22 -5.98 12.14 -1.70
C MET A 22 -7.50 12.12 -1.60
N ARG A 23 -8.16 11.13 -2.22
CA ARG A 23 -9.61 10.93 -2.12
C ARG A 23 -10.03 10.62 -0.68
N ALA A 24 -9.31 9.74 0.00
CA ALA A 24 -9.55 9.39 1.39
C ALA A 24 -9.40 10.61 2.33
N ALA A 25 -8.45 11.51 2.03
CA ALA A 25 -8.27 12.76 2.75
C ALA A 25 -9.34 13.82 2.43
N GLY A 26 -10.24 13.57 1.47
CA GLY A 26 -11.24 14.52 1.02
C GLY A 26 -10.71 15.67 0.16
N ASN A 27 -9.48 15.56 -0.32
CA ASN A 27 -8.73 16.62 -1.00
C ASN A 27 -8.34 16.23 -2.45
N LEU A 28 -9.19 15.53 -3.19
CA LEU A 28 -8.93 15.20 -4.57
C LEU A 28 -9.49 16.28 -5.51
N PRO A 29 -8.69 17.30 -5.90
CA PRO A 29 -9.12 18.27 -6.89
C PRO A 29 -9.21 17.57 -8.26
N PHE A 30 -10.15 18.03 -9.09
CA PHE A 30 -10.33 17.50 -10.44
C PHE A 30 -10.57 15.97 -10.49
N ALA A 31 -11.31 15.43 -9.52
CA ALA A 31 -11.56 13.99 -9.37
C ALA A 31 -12.01 13.32 -10.69
N GLY A 32 -12.94 13.94 -11.43
CA GLY A 32 -13.40 13.40 -12.72
C GLY A 32 -12.31 13.28 -13.79
N LEU A 33 -11.33 14.19 -13.80
CA LEU A 33 -10.17 14.09 -14.70
C LEU A 33 -9.21 13.00 -14.29
N ALA A 34 -8.98 12.84 -12.98
CA ALA A 34 -8.17 11.75 -12.43
C ALA A 34 -8.80 10.40 -12.78
N ASP A 35 -10.11 10.23 -12.57
CA ASP A 35 -10.84 8.99 -12.90
C ASP A 35 -10.79 8.68 -14.40
N ALA A 36 -10.97 9.69 -15.25
CA ALA A 36 -10.85 9.52 -16.70
C ALA A 36 -9.43 9.11 -17.12
N GLY A 37 -8.40 9.64 -16.46
CA GLY A 37 -7.00 9.26 -16.67
C GLY A 37 -6.73 7.82 -16.27
N LEU A 38 -7.16 7.42 -15.07
CA LEU A 38 -7.01 6.06 -14.57
C LEU A 38 -7.75 5.02 -15.43
N ALA A 39 -8.95 5.34 -15.90
CA ALA A 39 -9.71 4.47 -16.79
C ALA A 39 -8.98 4.25 -18.14
N LYS A 40 -8.28 5.27 -18.67
CA LYS A 40 -7.45 5.12 -19.86
C LYS A 40 -6.24 4.24 -19.62
N ILE A 41 -5.58 4.37 -18.44
CA ILE A 41 -4.46 3.52 -18.05
C ILE A 41 -4.93 2.07 -17.93
N GLU A 42 -6.04 1.81 -17.22
CA GLU A 42 -6.60 0.46 -17.07
C GLU A 42 -6.91 -0.17 -18.43
N LYS A 43 -7.50 0.60 -19.35
CA LYS A 43 -7.82 0.12 -20.72
C LYS A 43 -6.59 -0.19 -21.56
N ALA A 44 -5.46 0.48 -21.28
CA ALA A 44 -4.21 0.29 -22.01
C ALA A 44 -3.35 -0.86 -21.46
N LEU A 45 -3.66 -1.38 -20.28
CA LEU A 45 -2.92 -2.47 -19.67
C LEU A 45 -3.30 -3.84 -20.30
N PRO A 46 -2.34 -4.77 -20.42
CA PRO A 46 -2.63 -6.17 -20.74
C PRO A 46 -3.58 -6.81 -19.68
N SER A 47 -4.36 -7.78 -20.11
CA SER A 47 -5.41 -8.38 -19.26
C SER A 47 -4.90 -9.04 -17.98
N ASP A 48 -3.70 -9.63 -18.01
CA ASP A 48 -3.03 -10.17 -16.83
C ASP A 48 -2.68 -9.05 -15.84
N LYS A 49 -2.20 -7.90 -16.33
CA LYS A 49 -1.87 -6.74 -15.50
C LYS A 49 -3.11 -6.05 -14.94
N VAL A 50 -4.22 -6.01 -15.69
CA VAL A 50 -5.51 -5.55 -15.15
C VAL A 50 -5.98 -6.44 -13.99
N ARG A 51 -5.80 -7.75 -14.10
CA ARG A 51 -6.12 -8.68 -13.02
C ARG A 51 -5.25 -8.45 -11.78
N ASP A 52 -3.93 -8.29 -11.96
CA ASP A 52 -3.01 -8.01 -10.87
C ASP A 52 -3.31 -6.67 -10.20
N LEU A 53 -3.63 -5.64 -11.00
CA LEU A 53 -4.07 -4.35 -10.50
C LEU A 53 -5.33 -4.47 -9.63
N ARG A 54 -6.33 -5.22 -10.07
CA ARG A 54 -7.56 -5.45 -9.30
C ARG A 54 -7.27 -6.17 -7.99
N ARG A 55 -6.43 -7.19 -8.01
CA ARG A 55 -5.99 -7.91 -6.80
C ARG A 55 -5.24 -6.99 -5.84
N PHE A 56 -4.40 -6.09 -6.38
CA PHE A 56 -3.69 -5.11 -5.57
C PHE A 56 -4.65 -4.09 -4.93
N LEU A 57 -5.64 -3.61 -5.67
CA LEU A 57 -6.68 -2.72 -5.13
C LEU A 57 -7.50 -3.38 -4.00
N ASP A 58 -7.62 -4.71 -3.99
CA ASP A 58 -8.30 -5.44 -2.91
C ASP A 58 -7.55 -5.39 -1.58
N CYS A 59 -6.24 -5.13 -1.59
CA CYS A 59 -5.44 -4.98 -0.37
C CYS A 59 -5.37 -3.55 0.16
N LEU A 60 -5.96 -2.57 -0.55
CA LEU A 60 -5.92 -1.17 -0.14
C LEU A 60 -7.13 -0.82 0.74
N TYR A 61 -6.84 -0.28 1.89
CA TYR A 61 -7.83 0.19 2.86
C TYR A 61 -7.54 1.63 3.24
N VAL A 62 -8.59 2.36 3.52
CA VAL A 62 -8.52 3.77 3.92
C VAL A 62 -9.31 4.00 5.19
N GLY A 63 -8.84 4.93 5.99
CA GLY A 63 -9.49 5.34 7.22
C GLY A 63 -9.08 6.76 7.59
N LYS A 64 -9.37 7.13 8.81
CA LYS A 64 -8.98 8.43 9.37
C LYS A 64 -7.91 8.22 10.43
N LEU A 65 -6.86 9.04 10.38
CA LEU A 65 -5.86 9.06 11.43
C LEU A 65 -6.48 9.63 12.71
N ALA A 66 -6.20 8.96 13.84
CA ALA A 66 -6.64 9.47 15.13
C ALA A 66 -5.91 10.77 15.47
N PRO A 67 -6.61 11.81 16.00
CA PRO A 67 -6.02 13.14 16.20
C PRO A 67 -4.80 13.18 17.13
N GLN A 68 -4.66 12.21 18.02
CA GLN A 68 -3.56 12.11 18.98
C GLN A 68 -2.28 11.49 18.40
N VAL A 69 -2.29 11.02 17.16
CA VAL A 69 -1.10 10.40 16.56
C VAL A 69 -0.11 11.50 16.20
N ASP A 70 1.10 11.38 16.74
CA ASP A 70 2.21 12.29 16.39
C ASP A 70 2.74 11.97 15.00
N ILE A 71 2.78 12.99 14.16
CA ILE A 71 3.31 12.94 12.77
C ILE A 71 4.54 13.81 12.59
N SER A 72 5.07 14.42 13.66
CA SER A 72 6.22 15.33 13.61
C SER A 72 7.49 14.66 13.10
N ASP A 73 7.60 13.35 13.29
CA ASP A 73 8.73 12.52 12.86
C ASP A 73 8.50 11.81 11.50
N MET A 74 7.47 12.23 10.74
CA MET A 74 7.16 11.61 9.45
C MET A 74 8.29 11.84 8.46
N GLY A 75 8.81 10.72 7.92
CA GLY A 75 9.87 10.70 6.92
C GLY A 75 9.38 10.36 5.51
N ALA A 76 10.33 10.28 4.58
CA ALA A 76 10.08 9.80 3.25
C ALA A 76 10.03 8.26 3.23
N MET A 77 9.17 7.70 2.38
CA MET A 77 9.14 6.24 2.16
C MET A 77 10.32 5.82 1.27
N ALA A 78 10.88 4.66 1.54
CA ALA A 78 11.88 4.05 0.67
C ALA A 78 11.30 3.81 -0.73
N PRO A 79 11.97 4.23 -1.82
CA PRO A 79 11.42 4.14 -3.17
C PRO A 79 11.24 2.71 -3.68
N ASP A 80 11.98 1.77 -3.12
CA ASP A 80 11.93 0.33 -3.40
C ASP A 80 10.85 -0.42 -2.60
N LEU A 81 10.20 0.23 -1.62
CA LEU A 81 9.20 -0.40 -0.77
C LEU A 81 7.96 -0.83 -1.56
N LEU A 82 7.43 0.04 -2.42
CA LEU A 82 6.22 -0.28 -3.18
C LEU A 82 6.44 -1.45 -4.16
N PRO A 83 7.51 -1.49 -4.97
CA PRO A 83 7.81 -2.65 -5.81
C PRO A 83 8.02 -3.95 -5.02
N ALA A 84 8.72 -3.90 -3.88
CA ALA A 84 8.94 -5.07 -3.02
C ALA A 84 7.63 -5.58 -2.41
N PHE A 85 6.78 -4.66 -1.92
CA PHE A 85 5.46 -5.00 -1.40
C PHE A 85 4.55 -5.59 -2.48
N GLU A 86 4.49 -4.98 -3.67
CA GLU A 86 3.70 -5.46 -4.79
C GLU A 86 4.06 -6.91 -5.13
N MET A 87 5.35 -7.19 -5.31
CA MET A 87 5.83 -8.52 -5.63
C MET A 87 5.48 -9.51 -4.51
N ALA A 88 5.80 -9.18 -3.27
CA ALA A 88 5.50 -10.01 -2.12
C ALA A 88 4.00 -10.28 -1.98
N PHE A 89 3.16 -9.26 -2.15
CA PHE A 89 1.71 -9.40 -2.03
C PHE A 89 1.11 -10.25 -3.15
N LEU A 90 1.45 -9.96 -4.42
CA LEU A 90 0.86 -10.66 -5.57
C LEU A 90 1.30 -12.12 -5.65
N GLN A 91 2.57 -12.42 -5.34
CA GLN A 91 3.14 -13.76 -5.36
C GLN A 91 2.97 -14.51 -4.03
N ARG A 92 2.44 -13.85 -2.99
CA ARG A 92 2.29 -14.40 -1.63
C ARG A 92 3.63 -14.80 -1.01
N LEU A 93 4.65 -13.96 -1.18
CA LEU A 93 5.98 -14.15 -0.62
C LEU A 93 6.12 -13.35 0.66
N HIS A 94 6.98 -13.82 1.56
CA HIS A 94 7.37 -13.05 2.72
C HIS A 94 8.08 -11.76 2.30
N LEU A 95 7.93 -10.72 3.14
CA LEU A 95 8.61 -9.43 3.00
C LEU A 95 9.54 -9.22 4.18
N ARG A 96 10.84 -9.05 3.91
CA ARG A 96 11.86 -8.70 4.90
C ARG A 96 12.21 -7.23 4.80
N PHE A 97 12.43 -6.61 5.95
CA PHE A 97 12.84 -5.21 6.04
C PHE A 97 13.41 -4.87 7.41
N GLU A 98 14.15 -3.77 7.47
CA GLU A 98 14.50 -3.13 8.73
C GLU A 98 13.37 -2.17 9.14
N TYR A 99 12.99 -2.21 10.39
CA TYR A 99 11.95 -1.33 10.96
C TYR A 99 12.48 -0.54 12.13
N ARG A 100 12.36 0.79 12.05
CA ARG A 100 12.69 1.72 13.13
C ARG A 100 11.44 2.02 13.94
N ASP A 101 11.43 1.65 15.20
CA ASP A 101 10.30 1.93 16.09
C ASP A 101 10.28 3.39 16.56
N VAL A 102 9.27 3.75 17.37
CA VAL A 102 9.10 5.10 17.95
C VAL A 102 10.26 5.51 18.87
N LYS A 103 11.02 4.56 19.39
CA LYS A 103 12.20 4.81 20.26
C LYS A 103 13.49 4.88 19.47
N GLY A 104 13.43 4.74 18.14
CA GLY A 104 14.60 4.73 17.26
C GLY A 104 15.30 3.37 17.18
N VAL A 105 14.77 2.32 17.82
CA VAL A 105 15.38 0.99 17.76
C VAL A 105 15.09 0.35 16.41
N VAL A 106 16.14 -0.12 15.73
CA VAL A 106 16.03 -0.81 14.45
C VAL A 106 16.00 -2.32 14.68
N THR A 107 15.02 -2.96 14.05
CA THR A 107 14.85 -4.42 14.13
C THR A 107 14.57 -5.00 12.75
N ASN A 108 15.10 -6.18 12.46
CA ASN A 108 14.77 -6.92 11.27
C ASN A 108 13.39 -7.57 11.41
N ARG A 109 12.59 -7.48 10.36
CA ARG A 109 11.26 -8.08 10.26
C ARG A 109 11.20 -9.02 9.08
N ASP A 110 10.51 -10.14 9.28
CA ASP A 110 10.14 -11.11 8.26
C ASP A 110 8.65 -11.38 8.45
N VAL A 111 7.84 -10.92 7.51
CA VAL A 111 6.38 -10.86 7.68
C VAL A 111 5.63 -11.31 6.43
N GLU A 112 4.38 -11.68 6.61
CA GLU A 112 3.43 -12.00 5.55
C GLU A 112 2.58 -10.75 5.23
N PRO A 113 2.83 -10.01 4.12
CA PRO A 113 2.09 -8.80 3.81
C PRO A 113 0.62 -9.10 3.46
N GLN A 114 -0.32 -8.48 4.17
CA GLN A 114 -1.74 -8.74 3.99
C GLN A 114 -2.51 -7.57 3.38
N ALA A 115 -2.17 -6.34 3.78
CA ALA A 115 -2.86 -5.14 3.31
C ALA A 115 -1.99 -3.89 3.43
N MET A 116 -2.42 -2.84 2.75
CA MET A 116 -1.93 -1.49 2.92
C MET A 116 -3.07 -0.62 3.47
N LEU A 117 -2.82 0.05 4.59
CA LEU A 117 -3.77 0.94 5.24
C LEU A 117 -3.33 2.39 5.11
N ILE A 118 -4.17 3.20 4.51
CA ILE A 118 -3.95 4.62 4.25
C ILE A 118 -4.75 5.42 5.27
N LEU A 119 -4.05 6.06 6.19
CA LEU A 119 -4.60 7.00 7.19
C LEU A 119 -3.92 8.36 6.99
N PRO A 120 -4.36 9.19 6.04
CA PRO A 120 -3.61 10.37 5.65
C PRO A 120 -3.24 11.26 6.83
N PRO A 121 -1.98 11.74 6.91
CA PRO A 121 -0.91 11.57 5.93
C PRO A 121 -0.08 10.29 6.07
N LEU A 122 -0.37 9.41 7.03
CA LEU A 122 0.38 8.19 7.28
C LEU A 122 -0.11 6.98 6.46
N TRP A 123 0.81 6.10 6.16
CA TRP A 123 0.58 4.86 5.43
C TRP A 123 1.18 3.70 6.22
N TYR A 124 0.47 2.58 6.27
CA TYR A 124 0.86 1.41 7.03
C TYR A 124 0.87 0.16 6.14
N LEU A 125 1.94 -0.60 6.24
CA LEU A 125 1.93 -2.00 5.86
C LEU A 125 1.25 -2.79 6.97
N VAL A 126 0.17 -3.50 6.65
CA VAL A 126 -0.47 -4.44 7.56
C VAL A 126 -0.02 -5.85 7.21
N ALA A 127 0.63 -6.51 8.12
CA ALA A 127 1.21 -7.83 7.90
C ALA A 127 0.98 -8.76 9.09
N TRP A 128 0.92 -10.04 8.81
CA TRP A 128 1.03 -11.07 9.84
C TRP A 128 2.51 -11.24 10.19
N ASP A 129 2.84 -11.14 11.47
CA ASP A 129 4.19 -11.36 11.99
C ASP A 129 4.24 -12.76 12.61
N PRO A 130 4.84 -13.76 11.94
CA PRO A 130 4.90 -15.13 12.44
C PRO A 130 5.64 -15.26 13.77
N ALA A 131 6.65 -14.41 14.02
CA ALA A 131 7.41 -14.40 15.27
C ALA A 131 6.56 -13.95 16.47
N ARG A 132 5.51 -13.17 16.22
CA ARG A 132 4.58 -12.67 17.24
C ARG A 132 3.23 -13.37 17.21
N ASN A 133 2.97 -14.16 16.16
CA ASN A 133 1.68 -14.82 15.91
C ASN A 133 0.51 -13.82 15.96
N ASP A 134 0.69 -12.65 15.34
CA ASP A 134 -0.27 -11.54 15.39
C ASP A 134 -0.15 -10.61 14.18
N PHE A 135 -1.21 -9.85 13.90
CA PHE A 135 -1.16 -8.75 12.94
C PHE A 135 -0.38 -7.58 13.50
N ARG A 136 0.43 -6.96 12.64
CA ARG A 136 1.20 -5.77 12.94
C ARG A 136 1.00 -4.70 11.88
N HIS A 137 0.97 -3.45 12.34
CA HIS A 137 0.92 -2.26 11.51
C HIS A 137 2.29 -1.59 11.53
N PHE A 138 2.93 -1.53 10.38
CA PHE A 138 4.25 -0.91 10.23
C PHE A 138 4.10 0.40 9.47
N ARG A 139 4.45 1.53 10.07
CA ARG A 139 4.50 2.80 9.35
C ARG A 139 5.49 2.68 8.19
N MET A 140 5.04 2.97 6.98
CA MET A 140 5.84 2.71 5.78
C MET A 140 7.06 3.64 5.67
N ASP A 141 7.00 4.85 6.24
CA ASP A 141 8.12 5.79 6.32
C ASP A 141 9.22 5.38 7.32
N ARG A 142 9.00 4.31 8.10
CA ARG A 142 9.96 3.73 9.03
C ARG A 142 10.55 2.41 8.56
N ILE A 143 10.24 2.02 7.34
CA ILE A 143 10.73 0.80 6.70
C ILE A 143 11.94 1.15 5.83
N SER A 144 13.01 0.38 5.95
CA SER A 144 14.21 0.46 5.10
C SER A 144 14.63 -0.93 4.62
N ALA A 145 15.42 -0.96 3.54
CA ALA A 145 15.91 -2.19 2.91
C ALA A 145 14.85 -3.27 2.68
N PRO A 146 13.68 -2.95 2.07
CA PRO A 146 12.64 -3.94 1.82
C PRO A 146 13.06 -4.93 0.73
N ALA A 147 12.84 -6.22 0.99
CA ALA A 147 13.08 -7.29 0.02
C ALA A 147 12.04 -8.41 0.18
N TYR A 148 11.49 -8.92 -0.91
CA TYR A 148 10.69 -10.13 -0.88
C TYR A 148 11.60 -11.37 -0.80
N VAL A 149 11.08 -12.46 -0.22
CA VAL A 149 11.83 -13.69 0.02
C VAL A 149 11.31 -14.77 -0.92
N GLU A 150 12.15 -15.18 -1.88
CA GLU A 150 11.81 -16.26 -2.79
C GLU A 150 11.68 -17.59 -2.04
N GLY A 151 10.67 -18.38 -2.43
CA GLY A 151 10.44 -19.71 -1.86
C GLY A 151 9.66 -19.73 -0.54
N GLU A 152 9.57 -18.64 0.19
CA GLU A 152 8.75 -18.55 1.41
C GLU A 152 7.37 -17.98 1.07
N THR A 153 6.34 -18.83 1.10
CA THR A 153 4.97 -18.45 0.73
C THR A 153 4.05 -18.45 1.94
N PHE A 154 2.97 -17.66 1.88
CA PHE A 154 1.98 -17.56 2.94
C PHE A 154 0.55 -17.68 2.42
N HIS A 155 -0.40 -17.95 3.31
CA HIS A 155 -1.83 -17.88 3.03
C HIS A 155 -2.39 -16.51 3.41
N ARG A 156 -3.23 -15.94 2.55
CA ARG A 156 -3.92 -14.68 2.86
C ARG A 156 -4.84 -14.87 4.06
N ARG A 157 -4.77 -13.91 4.98
CA ARG A 157 -5.59 -13.85 6.18
C ARG A 157 -6.57 -12.68 6.08
N HIS A 158 -7.72 -12.83 6.68
CA HIS A 158 -8.63 -11.70 6.88
C HIS A 158 -8.06 -10.77 7.96
N VAL A 159 -7.83 -9.50 7.60
CA VAL A 159 -7.34 -8.50 8.55
C VAL A 159 -8.54 -7.95 9.33
N PRO A 160 -8.53 -8.03 10.67
CA PRO A 160 -9.59 -7.47 11.50
C PRO A 160 -9.40 -5.95 11.65
N PHE A 161 -9.85 -5.18 10.67
CA PHE A 161 -9.81 -3.73 10.76
C PHE A 161 -10.88 -3.20 11.72
N GLU A 162 -10.54 -2.12 12.41
CA GLU A 162 -11.45 -1.39 13.29
C GLU A 162 -12.57 -0.68 12.48
N ASP A 163 -13.62 -0.27 13.18
CA ASP A 163 -14.70 0.52 12.61
C ASP A 163 -14.15 1.83 11.99
N GLY A 164 -14.69 2.21 10.83
CA GLY A 164 -14.25 3.39 10.10
C GLY A 164 -13.14 3.15 9.08
N VAL A 165 -12.58 1.94 8.98
CA VAL A 165 -11.69 1.52 7.90
C VAL A 165 -12.50 0.86 6.79
N SER A 166 -12.34 1.32 5.56
CA SER A 166 -13.05 0.81 4.40
C SER A 166 -12.10 0.41 3.27
N SER A 167 -12.44 -0.63 2.53
CA SER A 167 -11.74 -0.94 1.28
C SER A 167 -11.89 0.21 0.30
N ILE A 168 -10.82 0.53 -0.41
CA ILE A 168 -10.78 1.60 -1.42
C ILE A 168 -11.85 1.42 -2.51
N ARG A 169 -12.24 0.18 -2.81
CA ARG A 169 -13.30 -0.15 -3.77
C ARG A 169 -14.70 0.30 -3.31
N LYS A 170 -14.89 0.53 -2.01
CA LYS A 170 -16.16 0.98 -1.43
C LYS A 170 -16.27 2.50 -1.32
N LEU A 171 -15.18 3.24 -1.66
CA LEU A 171 -15.26 4.69 -1.69
C LEU A 171 -16.16 5.17 -2.83
N PRO A 172 -16.99 6.19 -2.62
CA PRO A 172 -17.77 6.80 -3.70
C PRO A 172 -16.82 7.29 -4.82
N ARG A 173 -17.22 7.00 -6.05
CA ARG A 173 -16.53 7.50 -7.25
C ARG A 173 -16.82 8.98 -7.46
#